data_c7921451a8233e1cb07bb45cbb4f49a6
#
_entry.id   c7921451a8233e1cb07bb45cbb4f49a6
#
_cell.length_a   1.000
_cell.length_b   1.000
_cell.length_c   1.000
_cell.angle_alpha   90.00
_cell.angle_beta   90.00
_cell.angle_gamma   90.00
#
_symmetry.space_group_name_H-M   'P 1'
#
loop_
_entity.id
_entity.type
_entity.pdbx_description
1 polymer ?
#
loop_
_entity_poly.entity_id
_entity_poly.type
_entity_poly.pdbx_seq_one_letter_code
_entity_poly.pdbx_strand_id
1 'polypeptide(L)'
;MKEGNNNNNNKLKFSPYWVYAVIITILLGMSMFGGDGSWQSISKTNISDFERYLNEGDVEQVIVVNQKLAKVTLNSYGLEKSVHKSIKSNNILGQENTGGPHYEFEVGNLELFQRKLEQAEDKGIQFRYEFMTVENRWRDVILGFLPIIIIIGVWIFLMRRMSGGGAGGPGGQIFNIGKSKAKLFDQNTDVKTSFKDVAGLEGAKEESQEIVDFLKNPKKYTVLGGKIPKGALLVGSPGTGKTLLAKAVAGEAKVPFFSLSGSDFVEMFVGVGASRVRDLFKQAKDKSPAIIFIDEIDAIGRARGKNNFTGSNDERENTLNQLLTEMDGFGTDTNVIVLAATNRSDVLDKALMRAGRFD
;
A
#
# COMPACT_ATOMS: atom_id res chain seq x y z
N MET A 1 12.08 42.97 -6.36
CA MET A 1 11.04 42.09 -6.98
C MET A 1 11.69 40.76 -7.28
N LYS A 2 11.42 39.73 -6.52
CA LYS A 2 11.81 38.35 -6.79
C LYS A 2 10.55 37.50 -6.60
N GLU A 3 10.02 37.03 -7.70
CA GLU A 3 8.90 36.11 -7.75
C GLU A 3 9.34 34.75 -7.19
N GLY A 4 8.68 34.34 -6.14
CA GLY A 4 8.81 33.00 -5.58
C GLY A 4 7.95 32.02 -6.35
N ASN A 5 8.58 31.11 -7.07
CA ASN A 5 7.92 30.02 -7.78
C ASN A 5 7.55 28.91 -6.77
N ASN A 6 6.31 28.92 -6.35
CA ASN A 6 5.75 27.94 -5.41
C ASN A 6 5.16 26.76 -6.18
N ASN A 7 5.99 25.81 -6.55
CA ASN A 7 5.59 24.57 -7.23
C ASN A 7 4.99 23.61 -6.19
N ASN A 8 3.73 23.81 -5.83
CA ASN A 8 2.94 22.89 -5.04
C ASN A 8 2.53 21.69 -5.91
N ASN A 9 3.38 20.67 -5.95
CA ASN A 9 3.03 19.35 -6.45
C ASN A 9 2.06 18.67 -5.46
N ASN A 10 0.78 19.00 -5.56
CA ASN A 10 -0.30 18.26 -4.91
C ASN A 10 -0.38 16.85 -5.54
N LYS A 11 0.43 15.91 -5.05
CA LYS A 11 0.20 14.49 -5.28
C LYS A 11 -1.11 14.15 -4.59
N LEU A 12 -2.17 13.92 -5.37
CA LEU A 12 -3.45 13.38 -4.90
C LEU A 12 -3.14 12.09 -4.13
N LYS A 13 -3.23 12.15 -2.80
CA LYS A 13 -3.18 10.95 -1.96
C LYS A 13 -4.50 10.24 -2.15
N PHE A 14 -4.53 9.26 -3.04
CA PHE A 14 -5.69 8.39 -3.20
C PHE A 14 -5.92 7.64 -1.88
N SER A 15 -6.91 8.09 -1.13
CA SER A 15 -7.37 7.38 0.07
C SER A 15 -8.01 6.07 -0.38
N PRO A 16 -7.80 4.93 0.31
CA PRO A 16 -8.41 3.65 -0.05
C PRO A 16 -9.95 3.69 -0.04
N TYR A 17 -10.55 4.74 0.48
CA TYR A 17 -12.00 4.96 0.49
C TYR A 17 -12.60 5.29 -0.88
N TRP A 18 -11.81 5.76 -1.86
CA TRP A 18 -12.32 6.02 -3.20
C TRP A 18 -12.78 4.73 -3.90
N VAL A 19 -12.17 3.57 -3.59
CA VAL A 19 -12.59 2.28 -4.12
C VAL A 19 -14.00 1.94 -3.66
N TYR A 20 -14.34 2.21 -2.39
CA TYR A 20 -15.69 2.03 -1.88
C TYR A 20 -16.68 2.99 -2.54
N ALA A 21 -16.27 4.24 -2.78
CA ALA A 21 -17.09 5.22 -3.50
C ALA A 21 -17.40 4.75 -4.93
N VAL A 22 -16.44 4.18 -5.65
CA VAL A 22 -16.64 3.62 -6.99
C VAL A 22 -17.57 2.41 -6.94
N ILE A 23 -17.40 1.48 -5.99
CA ILE A 23 -18.27 0.31 -5.84
C ILE A 23 -19.71 0.76 -5.53
N ILE A 24 -19.89 1.71 -4.62
CA ILE A 24 -21.22 2.26 -4.29
C ILE A 24 -21.82 2.97 -5.50
N THR A 25 -21.03 3.71 -6.26
CA THR A 25 -21.50 4.39 -7.49
C THR A 25 -21.91 3.39 -8.56
N ILE A 26 -21.16 2.30 -8.74
CA ILE A 26 -21.51 1.20 -9.66
C ILE A 26 -22.78 0.50 -9.19
N LEU A 27 -22.92 0.19 -7.89
CA LEU A 27 -24.12 -0.44 -7.33
C LEU A 27 -25.35 0.47 -7.45
N LEU A 28 -25.20 1.76 -7.18
CA LEU A 28 -26.23 2.78 -7.40
C LEU A 28 -26.58 2.91 -8.89
N GLY A 29 -25.59 2.94 -9.76
CA GLY A 29 -25.80 2.96 -11.20
C GLY A 29 -26.53 1.71 -11.68
N MET A 30 -26.14 0.51 -11.22
CA MET A 30 -26.84 -0.74 -11.51
C MET A 30 -28.27 -0.75 -10.96
N SER A 31 -28.51 -0.17 -9.78
CA SER A 31 -29.86 -0.02 -9.21
C SER A 31 -30.71 0.97 -10.01
N MET A 32 -30.10 2.02 -10.55
CA MET A 32 -30.79 3.02 -11.37
C MET A 32 -31.04 2.57 -12.81
N PHE A 33 -30.14 1.78 -13.41
CA PHE A 33 -30.24 1.34 -14.80
C PHE A 33 -30.68 -0.12 -14.94
N GLY A 34 -30.72 -0.90 -13.88
CA GLY A 34 -31.03 -2.33 -13.88
C GLY A 34 -32.48 -2.70 -13.54
N GLY A 35 -33.31 -1.72 -13.22
CA GLY A 35 -34.75 -1.90 -13.11
C GLY A 35 -35.41 -1.81 -14.49
N ASP A 36 -36.40 -2.67 -14.77
CA ASP A 36 -37.26 -2.57 -15.96
C ASP A 36 -37.55 -1.09 -16.27
N GLY A 37 -37.13 -0.63 -17.43
CA GLY A 37 -36.99 0.76 -17.85
C GLY A 37 -38.22 1.67 -17.82
N SER A 38 -39.13 1.51 -16.88
CA SER A 38 -40.28 2.38 -16.68
C SER A 38 -40.23 3.04 -15.31
N TRP A 39 -39.67 4.24 -15.27
CA TRP A 39 -39.86 5.23 -14.19
C TRP A 39 -41.29 5.78 -14.17
N GLN A 40 -42.23 5.03 -14.77
CA GLN A 40 -43.66 5.38 -14.83
C GLN A 40 -44.33 4.84 -13.57
N SER A 41 -44.93 5.71 -12.79
CA SER A 41 -45.71 5.33 -11.63
C SER A 41 -46.99 4.60 -12.10
N ILE A 42 -47.00 3.28 -11.94
CA ILE A 42 -48.19 2.47 -12.23
C ILE A 42 -49.11 2.56 -11.01
N SER A 43 -50.38 2.91 -11.22
CA SER A 43 -51.38 3.00 -10.15
C SER A 43 -51.91 1.62 -9.79
N LYS A 44 -52.01 1.32 -8.50
CA LYS A 44 -52.63 0.08 -8.04
C LYS A 44 -54.16 0.16 -8.16
N THR A 45 -54.75 -0.89 -8.67
CA THR A 45 -56.20 -1.05 -8.75
C THR A 45 -56.61 -2.43 -8.22
N ASN A 46 -57.91 -2.73 -8.23
CA ASN A 46 -58.43 -4.03 -7.87
C ASN A 46 -59.14 -4.68 -9.06
N ILE A 47 -59.46 -5.96 -8.95
CA ILE A 47 -60.09 -6.74 -10.02
C ILE A 47 -61.47 -6.20 -10.36
N SER A 48 -62.25 -5.67 -9.40
CA SER A 48 -63.59 -5.15 -9.63
C SER A 48 -63.56 -3.85 -10.43
N ASP A 49 -62.62 -2.95 -10.14
CA ASP A 49 -62.43 -1.72 -10.92
C ASP A 49 -61.93 -2.02 -12.33
N PHE A 50 -61.01 -3.02 -12.47
CA PHE A 50 -60.56 -3.51 -13.77
C PHE A 50 -61.73 -4.04 -14.61
N GLU A 51 -62.62 -4.87 -14.02
CA GLU A 51 -63.82 -5.38 -14.73
C GLU A 51 -64.73 -4.26 -15.21
N ARG A 52 -64.89 -3.20 -14.41
CA ARG A 52 -65.62 -2.01 -14.82
C ARG A 52 -64.98 -1.35 -16.03
N TYR A 53 -63.67 -1.06 -15.97
CA TYR A 53 -62.94 -0.44 -17.06
C TYR A 53 -62.94 -1.29 -18.34
N LEU A 54 -62.85 -2.62 -18.20
CA LEU A 54 -62.96 -3.55 -19.30
C LEU A 54 -64.36 -3.50 -19.97
N ASN A 55 -65.42 -3.56 -19.16
CA ASN A 55 -66.80 -3.47 -19.65
C ASN A 55 -67.17 -2.11 -20.28
N GLU A 56 -66.53 -1.04 -19.82
CA GLU A 56 -66.67 0.32 -20.39
C GLU A 56 -65.89 0.52 -21.69
N GLY A 57 -65.04 -0.49 -22.09
CA GLY A 57 -64.22 -0.43 -23.28
C GLY A 57 -62.98 0.49 -23.16
N ASP A 58 -62.53 0.77 -21.97
CA ASP A 58 -61.43 1.68 -21.69
C ASP A 58 -60.04 1.00 -21.79
N VAL A 59 -60.02 -0.34 -21.83
CA VAL A 59 -58.81 -1.16 -21.83
C VAL A 59 -58.34 -1.42 -23.25
N GLU A 60 -57.06 -1.11 -23.53
CA GLU A 60 -56.40 -1.45 -24.80
C GLU A 60 -55.65 -2.76 -24.73
N GLN A 61 -54.88 -2.96 -23.62
CA GLN A 61 -54.05 -4.15 -23.48
C GLN A 61 -53.96 -4.59 -22.01
N VAL A 62 -53.92 -5.91 -21.81
CA VAL A 62 -53.69 -6.55 -20.50
C VAL A 62 -52.49 -7.47 -20.62
N ILE A 63 -51.46 -7.23 -19.85
CA ILE A 63 -50.27 -8.10 -19.80
C ILE A 63 -50.24 -8.80 -18.44
N VAL A 64 -50.33 -10.11 -18.41
CA VAL A 64 -50.24 -10.89 -17.17
C VAL A 64 -48.81 -11.37 -17.01
N VAL A 65 -48.13 -10.83 -16.00
CA VAL A 65 -46.71 -11.14 -15.72
C VAL A 65 -46.64 -12.21 -14.64
N ASN A 66 -45.83 -13.25 -14.90
CA ASN A 66 -45.55 -14.36 -13.98
C ASN A 66 -46.82 -15.00 -13.38
N GLN A 67 -47.93 -15.01 -14.10
CA GLN A 67 -49.22 -15.56 -13.67
C GLN A 67 -49.81 -14.94 -12.39
N LYS A 68 -49.25 -13.81 -11.93
CA LYS A 68 -49.62 -13.18 -10.64
C LYS A 68 -50.07 -11.74 -10.78
N LEU A 69 -49.46 -10.99 -11.66
CA LEU A 69 -49.65 -9.55 -11.76
C LEU A 69 -50.18 -9.19 -13.14
N ALA A 70 -51.34 -8.54 -13.18
CA ALA A 70 -51.88 -7.99 -14.42
C ALA A 70 -51.51 -6.51 -14.52
N LYS A 71 -50.93 -6.12 -15.64
CA LYS A 71 -50.64 -4.73 -16.02
C LYS A 71 -51.61 -4.32 -17.12
N VAL A 72 -52.31 -3.22 -16.92
CA VAL A 72 -53.37 -2.74 -17.77
C VAL A 72 -52.99 -1.44 -18.45
N THR A 73 -53.09 -1.42 -19.76
CA THR A 73 -52.94 -0.21 -20.57
C THR A 73 -54.29 0.25 -21.04
N LEU A 74 -54.64 1.52 -20.77
CA LEU A 74 -55.88 2.13 -21.23
C LEU A 74 -55.69 2.68 -22.64
N ASN A 75 -56.79 2.68 -23.40
CA ASN A 75 -56.81 3.32 -24.70
C ASN A 75 -56.95 4.85 -24.56
N SER A 76 -56.78 5.60 -25.65
CA SER A 76 -56.84 7.04 -25.68
C SER A 76 -58.15 7.61 -25.16
N TYR A 77 -59.26 6.92 -25.43
CA TYR A 77 -60.61 7.32 -24.97
C TYR A 77 -60.75 7.14 -23.45
N GLY A 78 -60.30 6.04 -22.89
CA GLY A 78 -60.27 5.81 -21.45
C GLY A 78 -59.45 6.84 -20.70
N LEU A 79 -58.26 7.21 -21.24
CA LEU A 79 -57.38 8.20 -20.63
C LEU A 79 -57.99 9.60 -20.53
N GLU A 80 -58.97 9.93 -21.33
CA GLU A 80 -59.66 11.24 -21.28
C GLU A 80 -60.77 11.32 -20.23
N LYS A 81 -61.24 10.16 -19.74
CA LYS A 81 -62.28 10.10 -18.72
C LYS A 81 -61.81 10.70 -17.39
N SER A 82 -62.73 11.38 -16.69
CA SER A 82 -62.43 12.05 -15.40
C SER A 82 -61.95 11.08 -14.32
N VAL A 83 -62.33 9.78 -14.39
CA VAL A 83 -61.96 8.72 -13.47
C VAL A 83 -60.44 8.41 -13.55
N HIS A 84 -59.84 8.62 -14.71
CA HIS A 84 -58.42 8.29 -14.98
C HIS A 84 -57.49 9.51 -14.96
N LYS A 85 -58.01 10.72 -14.62
CA LYS A 85 -57.18 11.96 -14.57
C LYS A 85 -56.01 11.91 -13.65
N SER A 86 -56.11 11.17 -12.53
CA SER A 86 -55.04 11.04 -11.55
C SER A 86 -53.77 10.31 -12.07
N ILE A 87 -53.94 9.53 -13.15
CA ILE A 87 -52.89 8.70 -13.71
C ILE A 87 -52.01 9.50 -14.69
N LYS A 88 -52.61 10.47 -15.39
CA LYS A 88 -51.90 11.36 -16.33
C LYS A 88 -50.83 12.23 -15.65
N SER A 89 -50.99 12.49 -14.35
CA SER A 89 -50.22 13.50 -13.63
C SER A 89 -49.03 12.99 -12.78
N ASN A 90 -48.75 11.71 -12.75
CA ASN A 90 -47.90 11.12 -11.74
C ASN A 90 -46.46 10.75 -12.18
N ASN A 91 -45.85 11.44 -13.11
CA ASN A 91 -44.44 11.30 -13.37
C ASN A 91 -43.60 12.29 -12.57
N ILE A 92 -42.57 11.79 -11.89
CA ILE A 92 -41.55 12.56 -11.14
C ILE A 92 -40.88 13.64 -12.03
N LEU A 93 -40.94 13.49 -13.35
CA LEU A 93 -40.36 14.41 -14.34
C LEU A 93 -41.40 15.26 -15.09
N GLY A 94 -42.70 15.25 -14.71
CA GLY A 94 -43.73 16.10 -15.31
C GLY A 94 -44.14 15.72 -16.73
N GLN A 95 -43.79 14.53 -17.24
CA GLN A 95 -44.28 14.01 -18.53
C GLN A 95 -45.54 13.20 -18.33
N GLU A 96 -46.52 13.40 -19.21
CA GLU A 96 -47.78 12.64 -19.18
C GLU A 96 -47.50 11.16 -19.59
N ASN A 97 -47.98 10.20 -18.81
CA ASN A 97 -47.90 8.80 -19.13
C ASN A 97 -49.02 8.43 -20.13
N THR A 98 -48.74 8.55 -21.42
CA THR A 98 -49.68 8.18 -22.48
C THR A 98 -49.43 6.78 -23.03
N GLY A 99 -48.30 6.14 -22.73
CA GLY A 99 -47.86 4.86 -23.33
C GLY A 99 -48.16 3.61 -22.49
N GLY A 100 -48.63 3.77 -21.25
CA GLY A 100 -48.89 2.65 -20.32
C GLY A 100 -47.67 1.83 -19.90
N PRO A 101 -47.83 0.83 -19.05
CA PRO A 101 -49.03 0.44 -18.35
C PRO A 101 -49.51 1.46 -17.30
N HIS A 102 -50.81 1.61 -17.16
CA HIS A 102 -51.42 2.63 -16.31
C HIS A 102 -51.84 2.09 -14.94
N TYR A 103 -52.33 0.85 -14.91
CA TYR A 103 -52.76 0.17 -13.71
C TYR A 103 -52.09 -1.17 -13.54
N GLU A 104 -51.97 -1.62 -12.29
CA GLU A 104 -51.56 -2.95 -11.93
C GLU A 104 -52.41 -3.51 -10.79
N PHE A 105 -52.70 -4.84 -10.84
CA PHE A 105 -53.37 -5.57 -9.77
C PHE A 105 -52.95 -7.03 -9.75
N GLU A 106 -53.13 -7.68 -8.60
CA GLU A 106 -52.84 -9.12 -8.46
C GLU A 106 -53.96 -9.96 -8.99
N VAL A 107 -53.60 -10.91 -9.85
CA VAL A 107 -54.50 -11.92 -10.40
C VAL A 107 -54.57 -13.07 -9.40
N GLY A 108 -55.68 -13.22 -8.68
CA GLY A 108 -55.84 -14.27 -7.66
C GLY A 108 -55.82 -15.67 -8.26
N ASN A 109 -56.82 -16.03 -9.07
CA ASN A 109 -56.85 -17.29 -9.79
C ASN A 109 -56.76 -17.04 -11.30
N LEU A 110 -55.70 -17.56 -11.91
CA LEU A 110 -55.41 -17.33 -13.32
C LEU A 110 -56.49 -17.90 -14.26
N GLU A 111 -57.03 -19.11 -13.98
CA GLU A 111 -58.02 -19.73 -14.82
C GLU A 111 -59.33 -18.95 -14.82
N LEU A 112 -59.76 -18.49 -13.63
CA LEU A 112 -60.93 -17.64 -13.51
C LEU A 112 -60.75 -16.29 -14.21
N PHE A 113 -59.58 -15.73 -14.11
CA PHE A 113 -59.25 -14.48 -14.77
C PHE A 113 -59.24 -14.63 -16.29
N GLN A 114 -58.62 -15.70 -16.81
CA GLN A 114 -58.62 -16.01 -18.24
C GLN A 114 -60.04 -16.18 -18.78
N ARG A 115 -60.89 -16.92 -18.09
CA ARG A 115 -62.30 -17.08 -18.48
C ARG A 115 -63.05 -15.74 -18.54
N LYS A 116 -62.74 -14.81 -17.63
CA LYS A 116 -63.33 -13.46 -17.65
C LYS A 116 -62.86 -12.66 -18.85
N LEU A 117 -61.60 -12.75 -19.25
CA LEU A 117 -61.08 -12.11 -20.45
C LEU A 117 -61.73 -12.69 -21.71
N GLU A 118 -61.86 -14.01 -21.80
CA GLU A 118 -62.55 -14.71 -22.90
C GLU A 118 -64.03 -14.31 -22.99
N GLN A 119 -64.74 -14.22 -21.85
CA GLN A 119 -66.13 -13.75 -21.81
C GLN A 119 -66.27 -12.28 -22.22
N ALA A 120 -65.29 -11.46 -21.98
CA ALA A 120 -65.31 -10.07 -22.43
C ALA A 120 -65.07 -9.96 -23.94
N GLU A 121 -64.22 -10.81 -24.48
CA GLU A 121 -63.98 -10.93 -25.93
C GLU A 121 -65.25 -11.45 -26.65
N ASP A 122 -65.93 -12.49 -26.10
CA ASP A 122 -67.21 -13.02 -26.62
C ASP A 122 -68.30 -11.93 -26.63
N LYS A 123 -68.31 -10.98 -25.72
CA LYS A 123 -69.20 -9.83 -25.69
C LYS A 123 -68.89 -8.75 -26.71
N GLY A 124 -67.82 -8.94 -27.50
CA GLY A 124 -67.40 -8.00 -28.54
C GLY A 124 -66.54 -6.84 -28.08
N ILE A 125 -65.98 -6.89 -26.85
CA ILE A 125 -65.06 -5.88 -26.36
C ILE A 125 -63.67 -6.09 -27.01
N GLN A 126 -63.16 -5.05 -27.69
CA GLN A 126 -61.88 -5.16 -28.37
C GLN A 126 -60.75 -4.73 -27.42
N PHE A 127 -59.93 -5.68 -27.02
CA PHE A 127 -58.70 -5.47 -26.27
C PHE A 127 -57.67 -6.59 -26.60
N ARG A 128 -56.40 -6.38 -26.25
CA ARG A 128 -55.35 -7.40 -26.42
C ARG A 128 -54.97 -7.94 -25.06
N TYR A 129 -54.74 -9.23 -24.92
CA TYR A 129 -54.16 -9.80 -23.72
C TYR A 129 -52.99 -10.72 -24.05
N GLU A 130 -51.98 -10.71 -23.16
CA GLU A 130 -50.79 -11.50 -23.33
C GLU A 130 -50.29 -12.01 -21.96
N PHE A 131 -49.79 -13.24 -21.94
CA PHE A 131 -49.21 -13.86 -20.76
C PHE A 131 -47.68 -13.86 -20.93
N MET A 132 -46.97 -13.15 -20.07
CA MET A 132 -45.51 -13.00 -20.14
C MET A 132 -44.85 -13.52 -18.86
N THR A 133 -43.84 -14.34 -19.02
CA THR A 133 -42.98 -14.74 -17.89
C THR A 133 -41.69 -13.90 -17.93
N VAL A 134 -41.51 -13.07 -16.94
CA VAL A 134 -40.27 -12.26 -16.75
C VAL A 134 -39.39 -12.98 -15.76
N GLU A 135 -38.31 -13.57 -16.23
CA GLU A 135 -37.30 -14.16 -15.36
C GLU A 135 -36.42 -13.03 -14.78
N ASN A 136 -36.27 -13.05 -13.46
CA ASN A 136 -35.43 -12.08 -12.77
C ASN A 136 -33.94 -12.49 -12.90
N ARG A 137 -33.36 -12.27 -14.08
CA ARG A 137 -31.95 -12.62 -14.40
C ARG A 137 -30.93 -12.00 -13.43
N TRP A 138 -31.30 -10.91 -12.78
CA TRP A 138 -30.41 -10.25 -11.81
C TRP A 138 -30.12 -11.09 -10.56
N ARG A 139 -31.11 -11.89 -10.12
CA ARG A 139 -30.92 -12.81 -8.99
C ARG A 139 -29.85 -13.85 -9.31
N ASP A 140 -29.87 -14.38 -10.52
CA ASP A 140 -28.93 -15.42 -10.95
C ASP A 140 -27.52 -14.83 -11.17
N VAL A 141 -27.43 -13.60 -11.69
CA VAL A 141 -26.18 -12.84 -11.80
C VAL A 141 -25.59 -12.56 -10.42
N ILE A 142 -26.38 -12.03 -9.47
CA ILE A 142 -25.91 -11.75 -8.11
C ILE A 142 -25.46 -13.03 -7.40
N LEU A 143 -26.22 -14.12 -7.51
CA LEU A 143 -25.85 -15.41 -6.94
C LEU A 143 -24.59 -15.98 -7.59
N GLY A 144 -24.39 -15.79 -8.88
CA GLY A 144 -23.19 -16.20 -9.60
C GLY A 144 -21.93 -15.44 -9.18
N PHE A 145 -22.04 -14.15 -8.85
CA PHE A 145 -20.91 -13.33 -8.39
C PHE A 145 -20.67 -13.41 -6.89
N LEU A 146 -21.61 -13.94 -6.11
CA LEU A 146 -21.50 -14.02 -4.64
C LEU A 146 -20.21 -14.73 -4.16
N PRO A 147 -19.79 -15.88 -4.73
CA PRO A 147 -18.52 -16.52 -4.34
C PRO A 147 -17.31 -15.63 -4.58
N ILE A 148 -17.28 -14.90 -5.68
CA ILE A 148 -16.18 -13.99 -6.04
C ILE A 148 -16.13 -12.82 -5.05
N ILE A 149 -17.27 -12.25 -4.70
CA ILE A 149 -17.36 -11.16 -3.71
C ILE A 149 -16.87 -11.63 -2.34
N ILE A 150 -17.23 -12.86 -1.93
CA ILE A 150 -16.75 -13.45 -0.68
C ILE A 150 -15.23 -13.64 -0.71
N ILE A 151 -14.66 -14.17 -1.79
CA ILE A 151 -13.22 -14.36 -1.93
C ILE A 151 -12.49 -13.01 -1.86
N ILE A 152 -12.96 -12.00 -2.56
CA ILE A 152 -12.40 -10.64 -2.52
C ILE A 152 -12.53 -10.04 -1.10
N GLY A 153 -13.66 -10.22 -0.44
CA GLY A 153 -13.88 -9.76 0.94
C GLY A 153 -12.92 -10.41 1.93
N VAL A 154 -12.75 -11.73 1.85
CA VAL A 154 -11.79 -12.49 2.66
C VAL A 154 -10.36 -12.04 2.35
N TRP A 155 -10.02 -11.84 1.08
CA TRP A 155 -8.70 -11.37 0.66
C TRP A 155 -8.39 -9.96 1.19
N ILE A 156 -9.35 -9.02 1.09
CA ILE A 156 -9.23 -7.67 1.66
C ILE A 156 -9.13 -7.74 3.19
N PHE A 157 -9.90 -8.60 3.85
CA PHE A 157 -9.84 -8.81 5.30
C PHE A 157 -8.46 -9.33 5.73
N LEU A 158 -7.92 -10.32 5.03
CA LEU A 158 -6.58 -10.86 5.26
C LEU A 158 -5.51 -9.80 5.00
N MET A 159 -5.60 -9.04 3.91
CA MET A 159 -4.68 -7.94 3.64
C MET A 159 -4.73 -6.84 4.70
N ARG A 160 -5.93 -6.47 5.18
CA ARG A 160 -6.07 -5.49 6.29
C ARG A 160 -5.49 -6.02 7.59
N ARG A 161 -5.69 -7.30 7.89
CA ARG A 161 -5.09 -7.94 9.07
C ARG A 161 -3.56 -8.02 8.97
N MET A 162 -3.02 -8.20 7.77
CA MET A 162 -1.58 -8.18 7.50
C MET A 162 -1.00 -6.76 7.47
N SER A 163 -1.77 -5.76 7.06
CA SER A 163 -1.33 -4.36 6.95
C SER A 163 -1.56 -3.52 8.21
N GLY A 164 -2.46 -3.95 9.09
CA GLY A 164 -2.85 -3.19 10.31
C GLY A 164 -2.06 -3.53 11.57
N GLY A 165 -1.12 -4.47 11.51
CA GLY A 165 -0.21 -4.78 12.61
C GLY A 165 1.18 -4.25 12.27
N GLY A 166 1.72 -3.35 13.08
CA GLY A 166 3.06 -2.80 12.89
C GLY A 166 4.11 -3.87 12.62
N ALA A 167 5.01 -3.59 11.70
CA ALA A 167 6.32 -4.19 11.34
C ALA A 167 6.62 -5.69 11.60
N GLY A 168 5.66 -6.55 11.95
CA GLY A 168 5.87 -7.94 12.40
C GLY A 168 5.11 -9.04 11.66
N GLY A 169 4.36 -8.76 10.57
CA GLY A 169 3.68 -9.80 9.79
C GLY A 169 4.64 -10.61 8.90
N PRO A 170 4.31 -11.89 8.55
CA PRO A 170 5.19 -12.76 7.77
C PRO A 170 5.65 -12.19 6.42
N GLY A 171 4.86 -11.27 5.81
CA GLY A 171 5.22 -10.57 4.58
C GLY A 171 6.22 -9.41 4.78
N GLY A 172 6.26 -8.81 5.97
CA GLY A 172 7.19 -7.72 6.29
C GLY A 172 8.64 -8.19 6.46
N GLN A 173 8.85 -9.46 6.79
CA GLN A 173 10.19 -10.01 6.97
C GLN A 173 10.94 -10.15 5.64
N ILE A 174 10.24 -10.42 4.53
CA ILE A 174 10.87 -10.57 3.20
C ILE A 174 11.44 -9.24 2.71
N PHE A 175 10.76 -8.11 3.00
CA PHE A 175 11.24 -6.76 2.64
C PHE A 175 12.29 -6.20 3.59
N ASN A 176 12.53 -6.83 4.75
CA ASN A 176 13.53 -6.40 5.73
C ASN A 176 14.87 -7.15 5.62
N ILE A 177 15.01 -8.13 4.73
CA ILE A 177 16.22 -8.96 4.58
C ILE A 177 17.45 -8.08 4.25
N GLY A 178 17.27 -7.00 3.50
CA GLY A 178 18.34 -6.07 3.13
C GLY A 178 18.61 -4.94 4.11
N LYS A 179 17.85 -4.83 5.21
CA LYS A 179 18.08 -3.78 6.20
C LYS A 179 19.21 -4.14 7.14
N SER A 180 20.02 -3.14 7.46
CA SER A 180 21.10 -3.28 8.43
C SER A 180 20.54 -3.65 9.82
N LYS A 181 21.16 -4.67 10.44
CA LYS A 181 20.92 -5.05 11.84
C LYS A 181 21.85 -4.31 12.80
N ALA A 182 22.42 -3.18 12.36
CA ALA A 182 23.34 -2.39 13.19
C ALA A 182 22.70 -2.07 14.54
N LYS A 183 23.42 -2.34 15.60
CA LYS A 183 23.03 -1.90 16.94
C LYS A 183 23.33 -0.41 17.02
N LEU A 184 22.30 0.41 17.05
CA LEU A 184 22.41 1.84 17.30
C LEU A 184 22.54 2.07 18.82
N PHE A 185 23.64 2.62 19.23
CA PHE A 185 23.81 3.16 20.58
C PHE A 185 23.64 4.68 20.51
N ASP A 186 22.47 5.19 20.91
CA ASP A 186 22.15 6.63 20.87
C ASP A 186 22.72 7.33 22.11
N GLN A 187 23.04 8.63 21.98
CA GLN A 187 23.60 9.45 23.04
C GLN A 187 22.85 9.43 24.37
N ASN A 188 21.52 9.21 24.28
CA ASN A 188 20.65 9.30 25.46
C ASN A 188 20.51 7.99 26.24
N THR A 189 21.01 6.85 25.73
CA THR A 189 20.66 5.56 26.32
C THR A 189 21.84 4.68 26.72
N ASP A 190 22.98 4.62 25.95
CA ASP A 190 23.89 3.48 26.14
C ASP A 190 25.41 3.73 26.06
N VAL A 191 25.93 4.85 25.56
CA VAL A 191 27.38 5.06 25.48
C VAL A 191 27.85 5.96 26.62
N LYS A 192 27.94 5.41 27.83
CA LYS A 192 28.54 6.05 29.00
C LYS A 192 30.07 5.84 29.05
N THR A 193 30.61 5.07 28.11
CA THR A 193 32.02 4.69 28.07
C THR A 193 32.86 5.88 27.63
N SER A 194 33.91 6.21 28.40
CA SER A 194 34.88 7.28 28.16
C SER A 194 36.29 6.71 28.10
N PHE A 195 37.28 7.54 27.73
CA PHE A 195 38.67 7.10 27.76
C PHE A 195 39.17 6.71 29.17
N LYS A 196 38.48 7.12 30.22
CA LYS A 196 38.80 6.71 31.61
C LYS A 196 38.51 5.24 31.86
N ASP A 197 37.56 4.67 31.09
CA ASP A 197 37.17 3.26 31.23
C ASP A 197 38.12 2.32 30.43
N VAL A 198 39.04 2.89 29.64
CA VAL A 198 40.05 2.15 28.85
C VAL A 198 41.33 2.18 29.62
N ALA A 199 41.77 1.03 30.12
CA ALA A 199 43.05 0.89 30.82
C ALA A 199 44.22 0.83 29.81
N GLY A 200 45.29 1.54 30.05
CA GLY A 200 46.47 1.60 29.16
C GLY A 200 46.14 2.20 27.77
N LEU A 201 46.84 1.77 26.74
CA LEU A 201 46.70 2.21 25.35
C LEU A 201 46.87 3.71 25.14
N GLU A 202 47.79 4.35 25.86
CA GLU A 202 47.94 5.82 25.88
C GLU A 202 48.16 6.38 24.46
N GLY A 203 49.05 5.76 23.65
CA GLY A 203 49.28 6.19 22.26
C GLY A 203 48.01 6.10 21.40
N ALA A 204 47.26 4.99 21.51
CA ALA A 204 46.03 4.84 20.75
C ALA A 204 44.93 5.81 21.21
N LYS A 205 44.88 6.17 22.48
CA LYS A 205 43.98 7.22 23.01
C LYS A 205 44.33 8.59 22.45
N GLU A 206 45.65 8.91 22.41
CA GLU A 206 46.14 10.17 21.89
C GLU A 206 45.79 10.35 20.41
N GLU A 207 46.07 9.35 19.57
CA GLU A 207 45.66 9.33 18.16
C GLU A 207 44.15 9.41 18.00
N SER A 208 43.39 8.68 18.81
CA SER A 208 41.93 8.71 18.80
C SER A 208 41.35 10.06 19.25
N GLN A 209 42.09 10.85 20.01
CA GLN A 209 41.66 12.17 20.45
C GLN A 209 41.49 13.14 19.28
N GLU A 210 42.26 13.01 18.22
CA GLU A 210 42.09 13.81 16.99
C GLU A 210 40.73 13.52 16.33
N ILE A 211 40.33 12.27 16.32
CA ILE A 211 38.99 11.86 15.83
C ILE A 211 37.88 12.47 16.66
N VAL A 212 38.02 12.43 17.98
CA VAL A 212 37.07 13.04 18.93
C VAL A 212 36.97 14.56 18.70
N ASP A 213 38.10 15.23 18.58
CA ASP A 213 38.15 16.69 18.38
C ASP A 213 37.55 17.11 17.05
N PHE A 214 37.76 16.32 15.98
CA PHE A 214 37.12 16.53 14.71
C PHE A 214 35.57 16.36 14.82
N LEU A 215 35.09 15.29 15.44
CA LEU A 215 33.65 15.03 15.58
C LEU A 215 32.94 16.09 16.44
N LYS A 216 33.66 16.63 17.45
CA LYS A 216 33.17 17.76 18.29
C LYS A 216 33.09 19.07 17.51
N ASN A 217 34.08 19.35 16.66
CA ASN A 217 34.26 20.65 15.98
C ASN A 217 34.64 20.49 14.49
N PRO A 218 33.81 19.92 13.64
CA PRO A 218 34.17 19.63 12.23
C PRO A 218 34.56 20.89 11.44
N LYS A 219 33.90 22.01 11.72
CA LYS A 219 34.13 23.30 11.03
C LYS A 219 35.56 23.82 11.18
N LYS A 220 36.22 23.58 12.31
CA LYS A 220 37.59 24.01 12.56
C LYS A 220 38.58 23.39 11.57
N TYR A 221 38.39 22.14 11.25
CA TYR A 221 39.24 21.37 10.31
C TYR A 221 38.97 21.72 8.85
N THR A 222 37.70 21.91 8.47
CA THR A 222 37.31 22.30 7.10
C THR A 222 37.82 23.69 6.71
N VAL A 223 37.79 24.64 7.63
CA VAL A 223 38.29 26.02 7.37
C VAL A 223 39.81 26.06 7.17
N LEU A 224 40.56 25.17 7.84
CA LEU A 224 42.02 25.07 7.73
C LEU A 224 42.47 24.25 6.50
N GLY A 225 41.54 23.72 5.70
CA GLY A 225 41.86 22.87 4.54
C GLY A 225 42.48 21.53 4.91
N GLY A 226 42.35 21.10 6.17
CA GLY A 226 42.84 19.82 6.66
C GLY A 226 42.11 18.66 5.98
N LYS A 227 42.82 17.59 5.60
CA LYS A 227 42.22 16.35 5.16
C LYS A 227 41.65 15.63 6.38
N ILE A 228 40.34 15.38 6.35
CA ILE A 228 39.64 14.69 7.40
C ILE A 228 39.84 13.18 7.19
N PRO A 229 40.31 12.42 8.21
CA PRO A 229 40.34 10.96 8.09
C PRO A 229 38.91 10.42 7.95
N LYS A 230 38.64 9.67 6.88
CA LYS A 230 37.35 9.06 6.66
C LYS A 230 37.14 7.79 7.50
N GLY A 231 38.24 7.16 7.88
CA GLY A 231 38.23 5.99 8.71
C GLY A 231 39.57 5.73 9.39
N ALA A 232 39.56 4.95 10.48
CA ALA A 232 40.72 4.46 11.15
C ALA A 232 40.61 2.93 11.41
N LEU A 233 41.74 2.25 11.36
CA LEU A 233 41.82 0.81 11.55
C LEU A 233 42.46 0.48 12.91
N LEU A 234 41.73 -0.22 13.77
CA LEU A 234 42.19 -0.73 15.05
C LEU A 234 42.77 -2.15 14.86
N VAL A 235 44.07 -2.28 14.92
CA VAL A 235 44.78 -3.55 14.77
C VAL A 235 45.32 -4.02 16.13
N GLY A 236 45.16 -5.30 16.42
CA GLY A 236 45.72 -5.91 17.64
C GLY A 236 45.15 -7.30 17.91
N SER A 237 45.79 -8.00 18.87
CA SER A 237 45.35 -9.32 19.28
C SER A 237 43.92 -9.37 19.82
N PRO A 238 43.24 -10.52 19.84
CA PRO A 238 41.94 -10.65 20.50
C PRO A 238 42.03 -10.21 21.99
N GLY A 239 40.97 -9.55 22.47
CA GLY A 239 40.88 -9.17 23.89
C GLY A 239 41.67 -7.90 24.27
N THR A 240 42.30 -7.20 23.33
CA THR A 240 43.08 -5.96 23.62
C THR A 240 42.23 -4.72 23.83
N GLY A 241 40.90 -4.81 23.76
CA GLY A 241 39.98 -3.69 24.04
C GLY A 241 39.64 -2.82 22.84
N LYS A 242 39.86 -3.25 21.59
CA LYS A 242 39.56 -2.48 20.38
C LYS A 242 38.11 -1.99 20.33
N THR A 243 37.18 -2.85 20.61
CA THR A 243 35.74 -2.50 20.64
C THR A 243 35.42 -1.52 21.78
N LEU A 244 36.10 -1.67 22.92
CA LEU A 244 35.95 -0.75 24.05
C LEU A 244 36.50 0.65 23.72
N LEU A 245 37.68 0.72 23.08
CA LEU A 245 38.28 1.97 22.62
C LEU A 245 37.36 2.68 21.62
N ALA A 246 36.81 1.97 20.62
CA ALA A 246 35.86 2.53 19.64
C ALA A 246 34.62 3.14 20.32
N LYS A 247 34.08 2.45 21.34
CA LYS A 247 32.97 2.97 22.15
C LYS A 247 33.37 4.18 22.94
N ALA A 248 34.59 4.19 23.52
CA ALA A 248 35.11 5.34 24.28
C ALA A 248 35.25 6.57 23.40
N VAL A 249 35.73 6.41 22.16
CA VAL A 249 35.80 7.51 21.16
C VAL A 249 34.43 8.12 20.92
N ALA A 250 33.40 7.27 20.71
CA ALA A 250 32.03 7.73 20.47
C ALA A 250 31.45 8.44 21.70
N GLY A 251 31.65 7.87 22.89
CA GLY A 251 31.18 8.46 24.15
C GLY A 251 31.87 9.78 24.48
N GLU A 252 33.20 9.88 24.23
CA GLU A 252 33.95 11.10 24.42
C GLU A 252 33.53 12.19 23.40
N ALA A 253 33.28 11.80 22.15
CA ALA A 253 32.78 12.72 21.11
C ALA A 253 31.29 13.06 21.28
N LYS A 254 30.54 12.27 22.07
CA LYS A 254 29.09 12.37 22.26
C LYS A 254 28.32 12.28 20.94
N VAL A 255 28.68 11.32 20.12
CA VAL A 255 28.01 11.06 18.81
C VAL A 255 27.37 9.70 18.78
N PRO A 256 26.35 9.50 17.93
CA PRO A 256 25.73 8.18 17.69
C PRO A 256 26.77 7.14 17.23
N PHE A 257 26.65 5.92 17.77
CA PHE A 257 27.55 4.82 17.49
C PHE A 257 26.78 3.65 16.87
N PHE A 258 27.12 3.34 15.61
CA PHE A 258 26.55 2.23 14.86
C PHE A 258 27.55 1.06 14.87
N SER A 259 27.21 -0.05 15.51
CA SER A 259 28.11 -1.19 15.62
C SER A 259 27.58 -2.41 14.87
N LEU A 260 28.42 -2.98 14.00
CA LEU A 260 28.21 -4.25 13.32
C LEU A 260 29.47 -5.11 13.35
N SER A 261 29.28 -6.43 13.21
CA SER A 261 30.39 -7.34 12.88
C SER A 261 30.54 -7.47 11.36
N GLY A 262 31.77 -7.63 10.85
CA GLY A 262 32.02 -7.95 9.46
C GLY A 262 31.31 -9.23 9.01
N SER A 263 31.11 -10.19 9.90
CA SER A 263 30.33 -11.40 9.67
C SER A 263 28.85 -11.15 9.40
N ASP A 264 28.27 -10.06 9.94
CA ASP A 264 26.86 -9.69 9.70
C ASP A 264 26.57 -9.30 8.25
N PHE A 265 27.61 -8.99 7.48
CA PHE A 265 27.50 -8.68 6.06
C PHE A 265 27.64 -9.91 5.17
N VAL A 266 28.13 -11.04 5.71
CA VAL A 266 28.30 -12.29 4.95
C VAL A 266 27.01 -13.09 5.00
N GLU A 267 26.27 -13.07 3.90
CA GLU A 267 25.01 -13.79 3.76
C GLU A 267 25.06 -14.72 2.55
N MET A 268 24.18 -15.72 2.53
CA MET A 268 24.10 -16.67 1.41
C MET A 268 23.35 -16.09 0.19
N PHE A 269 22.65 -14.98 0.36
CA PHE A 269 21.84 -14.35 -0.69
C PHE A 269 22.61 -13.22 -1.37
N VAL A 270 22.67 -13.25 -2.69
CA VAL A 270 23.37 -12.26 -3.51
C VAL A 270 22.77 -10.86 -3.31
N GLY A 271 23.64 -9.87 -3.07
CA GLY A 271 23.27 -8.45 -2.94
C GLY A 271 22.78 -8.02 -1.56
N VAL A 272 22.55 -8.94 -0.62
CA VAL A 272 22.08 -8.62 0.73
C VAL A 272 23.14 -7.88 1.53
N GLY A 273 24.41 -8.33 1.49
CA GLY A 273 25.52 -7.68 2.16
C GLY A 273 25.74 -6.26 1.67
N ALA A 274 25.77 -6.05 0.36
CA ALA A 274 25.88 -4.73 -0.25
C ALA A 274 24.70 -3.80 0.11
N SER A 275 23.49 -4.34 0.19
CA SER A 275 22.30 -3.57 0.62
C SER A 275 22.40 -3.13 2.08
N ARG A 276 22.90 -4.01 2.97
CA ARG A 276 23.14 -3.67 4.39
C ARG A 276 24.18 -2.57 4.57
N VAL A 277 25.25 -2.63 3.78
CA VAL A 277 26.27 -1.55 3.78
C VAL A 277 25.60 -0.21 3.42
N ARG A 278 24.88 -0.16 2.31
CA ARG A 278 24.17 1.09 1.89
C ARG A 278 23.22 1.61 2.96
N ASP A 279 22.43 0.72 3.57
CA ASP A 279 21.47 1.10 4.61
C ASP A 279 22.18 1.63 5.87
N LEU A 280 23.26 0.97 6.31
CA LEU A 280 24.10 1.42 7.44
C LEU A 280 24.66 2.83 7.21
N PHE A 281 25.28 3.05 6.05
CA PHE A 281 25.87 4.34 5.71
C PHE A 281 24.81 5.43 5.58
N LYS A 282 23.64 5.12 5.04
CA LYS A 282 22.51 6.04 4.98
C LYS A 282 22.04 6.43 6.38
N GLN A 283 21.84 5.46 7.29
CA GLN A 283 21.41 5.72 8.66
C GLN A 283 22.43 6.59 9.42
N ALA A 284 23.74 6.35 9.21
CA ALA A 284 24.78 7.14 9.83
C ALA A 284 24.83 8.58 9.27
N LYS A 285 24.64 8.75 7.95
CA LYS A 285 24.53 10.08 7.32
C LYS A 285 23.33 10.87 7.86
N ASP A 286 22.18 10.21 8.00
CA ASP A 286 20.96 10.83 8.52
C ASP A 286 21.09 11.30 9.98
N LYS A 287 22.02 10.68 10.75
CA LYS A 287 22.32 11.01 12.15
C LYS A 287 23.70 11.65 12.35
N SER A 288 24.28 12.24 11.30
CA SER A 288 25.59 12.91 11.36
C SER A 288 25.59 14.08 12.36
N PRO A 289 26.69 14.31 13.17
CA PRO A 289 27.92 13.52 13.20
C PRO A 289 27.75 12.15 13.87
N ALA A 290 28.41 11.11 13.32
CA ALA A 290 28.23 9.74 13.78
C ALA A 290 29.51 8.90 13.56
N ILE A 291 29.62 7.79 14.31
CA ILE A 291 30.64 6.76 14.09
C ILE A 291 29.99 5.46 13.64
N ILE A 292 30.54 4.89 12.57
CA ILE A 292 30.29 3.50 12.13
C ILE A 292 31.45 2.66 12.65
N PHE A 293 31.16 1.60 13.40
CA PHE A 293 32.16 0.64 13.87
C PHE A 293 31.91 -0.72 13.26
N ILE A 294 32.92 -1.25 12.58
CA ILE A 294 32.87 -2.58 11.96
C ILE A 294 33.92 -3.45 12.65
N ASP A 295 33.46 -4.37 13.50
CA ASP A 295 34.34 -5.35 14.13
C ASP A 295 34.63 -6.51 13.15
N GLU A 296 35.79 -7.15 13.30
CA GLU A 296 36.19 -8.27 12.44
C GLU A 296 36.09 -7.96 10.94
N ILE A 297 36.63 -6.80 10.53
CA ILE A 297 36.53 -6.34 9.12
C ILE A 297 37.16 -7.35 8.12
N ASP A 298 38.07 -8.21 8.57
CA ASP A 298 38.69 -9.26 7.78
C ASP A 298 37.69 -10.33 7.32
N ALA A 299 36.48 -10.41 7.90
CA ALA A 299 35.43 -11.28 7.40
C ALA A 299 34.99 -10.90 5.97
N ILE A 300 34.96 -9.60 5.63
CA ILE A 300 34.60 -9.08 4.31
C ILE A 300 35.82 -8.52 3.55
N GLY A 301 36.81 -8.02 4.25
CA GLY A 301 37.94 -7.27 3.73
C GLY A 301 39.16 -8.13 3.32
N ARG A 302 39.04 -9.43 3.25
CA ARG A 302 40.18 -10.31 2.89
C ARG A 302 40.60 -10.14 1.43
N ALA A 303 41.91 -10.04 1.20
CA ALA A 303 42.51 -9.99 -0.14
C ALA A 303 42.12 -11.20 -0.99
N ARG A 304 42.01 -11.01 -2.30
CA ARG A 304 41.68 -12.07 -3.28
C ARG A 304 42.69 -13.20 -3.24
N GLY A 305 42.25 -14.40 -2.89
CA GLY A 305 43.07 -15.60 -3.00
C GLY A 305 43.07 -16.15 -4.42
N LYS A 306 44.19 -16.81 -4.85
CA LYS A 306 44.32 -17.41 -6.17
C LYS A 306 43.40 -18.60 -6.44
N ASN A 307 42.63 -19.09 -5.48
CA ASN A 307 41.77 -20.26 -5.61
C ASN A 307 40.29 -19.79 -5.71
N ASN A 308 39.83 -19.57 -6.92
CA ASN A 308 38.49 -19.23 -7.29
C ASN A 308 37.63 -20.48 -7.47
N PHE A 309 36.96 -20.98 -6.43
CA PHE A 309 35.87 -21.95 -6.65
C PHE A 309 34.87 -21.94 -5.48
N THR A 310 34.12 -20.84 -5.28
CA THR A 310 32.82 -20.94 -4.57
C THR A 310 32.08 -19.59 -4.63
N GLY A 311 30.80 -19.57 -4.97
CA GLY A 311 29.97 -18.37 -5.09
C GLY A 311 29.85 -17.51 -3.81
N SER A 312 30.32 -17.97 -2.66
CA SER A 312 30.41 -17.16 -1.43
C SER A 312 31.53 -16.10 -1.46
N ASN A 313 32.51 -16.23 -2.37
CA ASN A 313 33.56 -15.23 -2.53
C ASN A 313 33.09 -14.01 -3.31
N ASP A 314 32.20 -14.22 -4.28
CA ASP A 314 31.64 -13.14 -5.11
C ASP A 314 30.79 -12.20 -4.28
N GLU A 315 30.05 -12.71 -3.29
CA GLU A 315 29.22 -11.90 -2.41
C GLU A 315 30.05 -11.05 -1.44
N ARG A 316 31.14 -11.62 -0.90
CA ARG A 316 32.08 -10.86 -0.07
C ARG A 316 32.72 -9.74 -0.86
N GLU A 317 33.14 -10.00 -2.09
CA GLU A 317 33.74 -9.02 -2.97
C GLU A 317 32.75 -7.90 -3.33
N ASN A 318 31.51 -8.24 -3.64
CA ASN A 318 30.45 -7.26 -3.89
C ASN A 318 30.22 -6.38 -2.65
N THR A 319 30.19 -6.98 -1.47
CA THR A 319 30.03 -6.27 -0.20
C THR A 319 31.21 -5.34 0.10
N LEU A 320 32.44 -5.84 -0.11
CA LEU A 320 33.65 -5.04 0.03
C LEU A 320 33.66 -3.86 -0.95
N ASN A 321 33.37 -4.10 -2.22
CA ASN A 321 33.31 -3.04 -3.23
C ASN A 321 32.25 -1.98 -2.89
N GLN A 322 31.12 -2.41 -2.34
CA GLN A 322 30.09 -1.47 -1.87
C GLN A 322 30.60 -0.63 -0.68
N LEU A 323 31.28 -1.27 0.28
CA LEU A 323 31.88 -0.55 1.42
C LEU A 323 32.87 0.51 0.94
N LEU A 324 33.77 0.14 0.03
CA LEU A 324 34.74 1.07 -0.56
C LEU A 324 34.04 2.22 -1.30
N THR A 325 33.00 1.92 -2.05
CA THR A 325 32.19 2.92 -2.76
C THR A 325 31.52 3.90 -1.80
N GLU A 326 30.94 3.41 -0.70
CA GLU A 326 30.30 4.27 0.30
C GLU A 326 31.33 5.16 1.02
N MET A 327 32.51 4.62 1.34
CA MET A 327 33.62 5.39 1.93
C MET A 327 34.16 6.46 0.97
N ASP A 328 34.34 6.11 -0.30
CA ASP A 328 34.77 7.06 -1.33
C ASP A 328 33.72 8.16 -1.58
N GLY A 329 32.44 7.80 -1.46
CA GLY A 329 31.30 8.70 -1.61
C GLY A 329 31.07 9.65 -0.42
N PHE A 330 31.90 9.61 0.63
CA PHE A 330 31.90 10.63 1.65
C PHE A 330 32.51 11.93 1.10
N GLY A 331 31.68 12.93 0.91
CA GLY A 331 32.12 14.29 0.62
C GLY A 331 32.77 14.93 1.86
N THR A 332 33.36 16.08 1.66
CA THR A 332 33.94 16.91 2.75
C THR A 332 32.93 17.37 3.79
N ASP A 333 31.63 17.21 3.47
CA ASP A 333 30.51 17.67 4.31
C ASP A 333 29.88 16.56 5.17
N THR A 334 30.32 15.31 5.01
CA THR A 334 29.83 14.20 5.81
C THR A 334 30.68 14.02 7.06
N ASN A 335 30.14 14.38 8.23
CA ASN A 335 30.82 14.22 9.52
C ASN A 335 30.60 12.79 10.07
N VAL A 336 30.87 11.76 9.25
CA VAL A 336 30.81 10.37 9.63
C VAL A 336 32.18 9.75 9.52
N ILE A 337 32.63 9.07 10.57
CA ILE A 337 33.88 8.35 10.60
C ILE A 337 33.63 6.84 10.70
N VAL A 338 34.39 6.07 9.94
CA VAL A 338 34.33 4.62 9.98
C VAL A 338 35.50 4.08 10.79
N LEU A 339 35.24 3.43 11.92
CA LEU A 339 36.24 2.71 12.68
C LEU A 339 36.12 1.21 12.34
N ALA A 340 37.21 0.59 11.96
CA ALA A 340 37.23 -0.84 11.75
C ALA A 340 38.18 -1.52 12.72
N ALA A 341 37.88 -2.75 13.13
CA ALA A 341 38.77 -3.54 13.97
C ALA A 341 39.10 -4.86 13.31
N THR A 342 40.34 -5.31 13.44
CA THR A 342 40.77 -6.63 13.00
C THR A 342 41.84 -7.19 13.90
N ASN A 343 41.93 -8.51 13.96
CA ASN A 343 43.02 -9.26 14.57
C ASN A 343 44.09 -9.66 13.53
N ARG A 344 43.77 -9.48 12.23
CA ARG A 344 44.56 -10.03 11.10
C ARG A 344 44.70 -8.99 9.98
N SER A 345 45.48 -7.96 10.23
CA SER A 345 45.78 -6.94 9.21
C SER A 345 46.52 -7.46 8.00
N ASP A 346 47.24 -8.59 8.15
CA ASP A 346 48.01 -9.28 7.11
C ASP A 346 47.16 -9.82 5.96
N VAL A 347 45.88 -10.12 6.24
CA VAL A 347 44.98 -10.69 5.23
C VAL A 347 44.10 -9.66 4.54
N LEU A 348 44.11 -8.39 4.99
CA LEU A 348 43.27 -7.35 4.44
C LEU A 348 43.64 -6.95 3.01
N ASP A 349 42.62 -6.63 2.22
CA ASP A 349 42.79 -6.09 0.88
C ASP A 349 43.46 -4.70 0.94
N LYS A 350 44.51 -4.51 0.13
CA LYS A 350 45.25 -3.23 0.06
C LYS A 350 44.35 -2.07 -0.35
N ALA A 351 43.21 -2.30 -0.97
CA ALA A 351 42.27 -1.26 -1.32
C ALA A 351 41.65 -0.59 -0.09
N LEU A 352 41.49 -1.31 1.03
CA LEU A 352 41.04 -0.75 2.31
C LEU A 352 42.06 0.22 2.94
N MET A 353 43.36 -0.08 2.75
CA MET A 353 44.49 0.66 3.36
C MET A 353 44.94 1.85 2.50
N ARG A 354 44.15 2.28 1.52
CA ARG A 354 44.47 3.47 0.72
C ARG A 354 44.07 4.74 1.43
N ALA A 355 44.89 5.81 1.23
CA ALA A 355 44.60 7.12 1.74
C ALA A 355 43.17 7.58 1.36
N GLY A 356 42.46 8.12 2.35
CA GLY A 356 41.06 8.49 2.21
C GLY A 356 40.05 7.37 2.51
N ARG A 357 40.53 6.22 3.04
CA ARG A 357 39.71 5.11 3.55
C ARG A 357 40.12 4.82 4.99
N PHE A 358 40.88 3.76 5.24
CA PHE A 358 41.45 3.51 6.56
C PHE A 358 42.93 3.97 6.56
N ASP A 359 43.16 5.06 7.21
CA ASP A 359 44.50 5.63 7.41
C ASP A 359 45.07 5.19 8.75
#